data_94472638b04c4fb59f3f0d289540e078
#
_entry.id   94472638b04c4fb59f3f0d289540e078
#
_cell.length_a   1.000
_cell.length_b   1.000
_cell.length_c   1.000
_cell.angle_alpha   90.00
_cell.angle_beta   90.00
_cell.angle_gamma   90.00
#
_symmetry.space_group_name_H-M   'P 1'
#
loop_
_entity.id
_entity.type
_entity.pdbx_description
1 polymer ?
#
loop_
_entity_poly.entity_id
_entity_poly.type
_entity_poly.pdbx_seq_one_letter_code
_entity_poly.pdbx_strand_id
1 'polypeptide(L)'
;MPVRLAILLVLLTGVLSACSPRPTGLMQPVVAPVETGPAVDVLVATNRQMLTDRAERYGGRRDPQLHLDAVKVGIPANRPSGTIQWPRTRPPQPTTDFHVRQVQDISSVAQGRAWMRQHRVGGHVLLFVHGFNTTYGEAVYRLAQIAHDGDVAATPILFTWPSRGSPVGYNYDRESALYSRTALEQSLRILADDPSVTQITILAHSMGAFLTMESLRQMSIRSGPVNPKIRDVVLASPDIDIEVFSRQFIEMAAPRPHFTIFMAKDDRALGLSRLIAGRVERVGEIDPSREPYRTALLQAGIDAIDLSQIDVPGGTHHSRFAESPDIVRLIGRKLAQGQRLTSDNGSGGSIFMVAAGTLHTLGAVVTAPARVLEEGAEPQPSPGTTLAADPSLIPAGQ
;
A
#
# COMPACT_ATOMS: atom_id res chain seq x y z
N MET A 1 -41.07 27.82 3.97
CA MET A 1 -40.34 27.13 5.05
C MET A 1 -40.43 25.60 5.01
N PRO A 2 -41.54 24.90 4.70
CA PRO A 2 -41.61 23.43 4.79
C PRO A 2 -40.72 22.67 3.78
N VAL A 3 -40.57 23.18 2.55
CA VAL A 3 -39.78 22.50 1.52
C VAL A 3 -38.28 22.44 1.83
N ARG A 4 -37.72 23.50 2.42
CA ARG A 4 -36.30 23.51 2.84
C ARG A 4 -36.02 22.54 4.00
N LEU A 5 -36.97 22.39 4.92
CA LEU A 5 -36.86 21.45 6.02
C LEU A 5 -36.97 20.00 5.54
N ALA A 6 -37.85 19.73 4.53
CA ALA A 6 -37.97 18.40 3.93
C ALA A 6 -36.72 18.02 3.15
N ILE A 7 -36.09 18.94 2.40
CA ILE A 7 -34.83 18.71 1.69
C ILE A 7 -33.68 18.45 2.68
N LEU A 8 -33.64 19.20 3.79
CA LEU A 8 -32.64 18.98 4.84
C LEU A 8 -32.81 17.62 5.52
N LEU A 9 -34.05 17.18 5.75
CA LEU A 9 -34.37 15.88 6.34
C LEU A 9 -34.00 14.73 5.39
N VAL A 10 -34.27 14.87 4.09
CA VAL A 10 -33.90 13.87 3.06
C VAL A 10 -32.37 13.78 2.89
N LEU A 11 -31.66 14.91 2.96
CA LEU A 11 -30.20 14.92 2.98
C LEU A 11 -29.63 14.27 4.25
N LEU A 12 -30.25 14.51 5.40
CA LEU A 12 -29.82 13.92 6.68
C LEU A 12 -30.09 12.41 6.74
N THR A 13 -31.21 11.92 6.19
CA THR A 13 -31.51 10.49 6.10
C THR A 13 -30.63 9.76 5.07
N GLY A 14 -30.24 10.45 3.97
CA GLY A 14 -29.30 9.92 2.99
C GLY A 14 -27.89 9.68 3.55
N VAL A 15 -27.45 10.53 4.47
CA VAL A 15 -26.14 10.40 5.14
C VAL A 15 -26.13 9.26 6.17
N LEU A 16 -27.28 9.00 6.82
CA LEU A 16 -27.39 7.91 7.81
C LEU A 16 -27.44 6.51 7.16
N SER A 17 -27.82 6.40 5.90
CA SER A 17 -27.87 5.11 5.18
C SER A 17 -26.50 4.64 4.65
N ALA A 18 -25.47 5.48 4.68
CA ALA A 18 -24.14 5.17 4.14
C ALA A 18 -23.19 4.53 5.18
N CYS A 19 -23.57 4.42 6.44
CA CYS A 19 -22.77 3.81 7.48
C CYS A 19 -23.16 2.34 7.70
N SER A 20 -22.77 1.44 6.79
CA SER A 20 -22.68 0.03 7.19
C SER A 20 -21.65 -0.07 8.32
N PRO A 21 -22.00 -0.69 9.48
CA PRO A 21 -21.07 -0.84 10.58
C PRO A 21 -19.82 -1.59 10.10
N ARG A 22 -18.65 -1.08 10.47
CA ARG A 22 -17.39 -1.72 10.13
C ARG A 22 -17.35 -3.13 10.72
N PRO A 23 -16.88 -4.14 9.97
CA PRO A 23 -16.74 -5.48 10.50
C PRO A 23 -15.76 -5.49 11.67
N THR A 24 -16.09 -6.21 12.73
CA THR A 24 -15.30 -6.31 13.97
C THR A 24 -15.11 -7.78 14.34
N GLY A 25 -14.12 -8.10 15.18
CA GLY A 25 -13.84 -9.48 15.58
C GLY A 25 -13.24 -10.33 14.47
N LEU A 26 -12.61 -9.70 13.49
CA LEU A 26 -12.11 -10.36 12.28
C LEU A 26 -11.03 -11.42 12.58
N MET A 27 -10.32 -11.26 13.71
CA MET A 27 -9.19 -12.13 14.07
C MET A 27 -9.57 -13.29 14.98
N GLN A 28 -10.86 -13.45 15.31
CA GLN A 28 -11.32 -14.60 16.08
C GLN A 28 -11.29 -15.86 15.21
N PRO A 29 -10.52 -16.90 15.60
CA PRO A 29 -10.49 -18.13 14.83
C PRO A 29 -11.86 -18.84 14.85
N VAL A 30 -12.26 -19.36 13.69
CA VAL A 30 -13.45 -20.18 13.54
C VAL A 30 -13.05 -21.63 13.32
N VAL A 31 -13.44 -22.48 14.27
CA VAL A 31 -13.28 -23.93 14.14
C VAL A 31 -14.41 -24.44 13.24
N ALA A 32 -14.11 -24.68 11.98
CA ALA A 32 -15.04 -25.33 11.08
C ALA A 32 -14.95 -26.86 11.25
N PRO A 33 -16.09 -27.59 11.26
CA PRO A 33 -16.08 -29.06 11.37
C PRO A 33 -15.40 -29.75 10.18
N VAL A 34 -15.32 -29.08 9.04
CA VAL A 34 -14.63 -29.50 7.82
C VAL A 34 -13.90 -28.28 7.24
N GLU A 35 -12.66 -28.46 6.80
CA GLU A 35 -11.94 -27.40 6.06
C GLU A 35 -12.67 -27.13 4.74
N THR A 36 -13.50 -26.08 4.71
CA THR A 36 -14.26 -25.69 3.53
C THR A 36 -13.51 -24.58 2.76
N GLY A 37 -13.19 -24.85 1.49
CA GLY A 37 -12.60 -23.88 0.58
C GLY A 37 -11.09 -23.65 0.75
N PRO A 38 -10.50 -22.79 -0.08
CA PRO A 38 -9.08 -22.44 -0.05
C PRO A 38 -8.69 -21.65 1.21
N ALA A 39 -7.39 -21.61 1.49
CA ALA A 39 -6.84 -20.79 2.55
C ALA A 39 -5.51 -20.16 2.12
N VAL A 40 -5.19 -19.02 2.70
CA VAL A 40 -3.92 -18.33 2.52
C VAL A 40 -3.23 -18.18 3.87
N ASP A 41 -1.98 -18.62 3.94
CA ASP A 41 -1.12 -18.40 5.09
C ASP A 41 -0.37 -17.08 4.93
N VAL A 42 -0.48 -16.18 5.92
CA VAL A 42 0.09 -14.83 5.91
C VAL A 42 1.00 -14.66 7.11
N LEU A 43 2.25 -14.22 6.90
CA LEU A 43 3.08 -13.73 8.00
C LEU A 43 2.84 -12.22 8.13
N VAL A 44 2.57 -11.77 9.34
CA VAL A 44 2.26 -10.37 9.65
C VAL A 44 3.35 -9.78 10.53
N ALA A 45 3.89 -8.63 10.14
CA ALA A 45 4.72 -7.77 10.96
C ALA A 45 3.94 -6.49 11.28
N THR A 46 3.95 -6.07 12.54
CA THR A 46 3.20 -4.90 12.98
C THR A 46 3.86 -4.16 14.14
N ASN A 47 3.76 -2.83 14.12
CA ASN A 47 4.07 -1.97 15.25
C ASN A 47 2.80 -1.27 15.80
N ARG A 48 1.67 -1.96 15.71
CA ARG A 48 0.41 -1.60 16.37
C ARG A 48 0.43 -2.05 17.82
N GLN A 49 -0.20 -1.30 18.71
CA GLN A 49 -0.42 -1.73 20.09
C GLN A 49 -1.31 -2.97 20.14
N MET A 50 -0.81 -3.99 20.83
CA MET A 50 -1.60 -5.19 21.11
C MET A 50 -2.78 -4.86 22.02
N LEU A 51 -3.94 -5.45 21.75
CA LEU A 51 -5.16 -5.32 22.54
C LEU A 51 -5.38 -6.55 23.42
N THR A 52 -6.11 -6.35 24.51
CA THR A 52 -6.62 -7.46 25.35
C THR A 52 -7.68 -8.27 24.61
N ASP A 53 -8.46 -7.61 23.74
CA ASP A 53 -9.42 -8.28 22.86
C ASP A 53 -8.69 -9.06 21.75
N ARG A 54 -8.67 -10.37 21.89
CA ARG A 54 -8.01 -11.27 20.93
C ARG A 54 -8.76 -11.41 19.61
N ALA A 55 -10.03 -11.00 19.55
CA ALA A 55 -10.79 -10.98 18.31
C ALA A 55 -10.42 -9.81 17.40
N GLU A 56 -9.83 -8.73 17.95
CA GLU A 56 -9.26 -7.61 17.20
C GLU A 56 -7.73 -7.67 17.11
N ARG A 57 -7.07 -8.26 18.10
CA ARG A 57 -5.61 -8.43 18.32
C ARG A 57 -4.85 -7.11 18.48
N TYR A 58 -4.89 -6.24 17.50
CA TYR A 58 -4.13 -4.99 17.47
C TYR A 58 -5.01 -3.79 17.15
N GLY A 59 -4.75 -2.70 17.86
CA GLY A 59 -5.48 -1.44 17.68
C GLY A 59 -4.83 -0.47 16.70
N GLY A 60 -5.34 0.76 16.70
CA GLY A 60 -4.78 1.88 15.92
C GLY A 60 -3.72 2.70 16.67
N ARG A 61 -3.29 2.32 17.88
CA ARG A 61 -2.23 3.01 18.63
C ARG A 61 -0.86 2.48 18.25
N ARG A 62 0.15 3.34 18.36
CA ARG A 62 1.55 3.04 18.03
C ARG A 62 2.20 2.23 19.15
N ASP A 63 3.03 1.24 18.78
CA ASP A 63 3.90 0.49 19.69
C ASP A 63 5.35 0.65 19.20
N PRO A 64 6.33 0.89 20.08
CA PRO A 64 7.73 0.94 19.67
C PRO A 64 8.28 -0.44 19.31
N GLN A 65 7.62 -1.51 19.71
CA GLN A 65 8.03 -2.89 19.43
C GLN A 65 7.43 -3.40 18.12
N LEU A 66 8.19 -4.24 17.42
CA LEU A 66 7.72 -4.98 16.26
C LEU A 66 7.17 -6.33 16.73
N HIS A 67 5.91 -6.61 16.45
CA HIS A 67 5.24 -7.87 16.73
C HIS A 67 5.10 -8.68 15.44
N LEU A 68 5.09 -10.01 15.57
CA LEU A 68 4.94 -10.94 14.46
C LEU A 68 3.82 -11.94 14.76
N ASP A 69 2.97 -12.17 13.77
CA ASP A 69 1.91 -13.18 13.78
C ASP A 69 1.94 -14.04 12.52
N ALA A 70 1.56 -15.29 12.63
CA ALA A 70 1.17 -16.10 11.49
C ALA A 70 -0.35 -16.30 11.50
N VAL A 71 -0.99 -15.96 10.39
CA VAL A 71 -2.46 -16.01 10.26
C VAL A 71 -2.84 -16.86 9.07
N LYS A 72 -3.70 -17.85 9.29
CA LYS A 72 -4.33 -18.63 8.22
C LYS A 72 -5.73 -18.10 7.96
N VAL A 73 -5.96 -17.56 6.78
CA VAL A 73 -7.24 -16.99 6.34
C VAL A 73 -7.96 -17.97 5.44
N GLY A 74 -9.15 -18.41 5.83
CA GLY A 74 -10.07 -19.18 5.00
C GLY A 74 -10.86 -18.25 4.05
N ILE A 75 -11.02 -18.70 2.82
CA ILE A 75 -11.66 -17.94 1.74
C ILE A 75 -12.86 -18.74 1.26
N PRO A 76 -14.08 -18.15 1.15
CA PRO A 76 -15.24 -18.87 0.62
C PRO A 76 -15.04 -19.23 -0.86
N ALA A 77 -15.39 -20.47 -1.23
CA ALA A 77 -15.13 -21.00 -2.56
C ALA A 77 -15.92 -20.28 -3.67
N ASN A 78 -17.20 -19.95 -3.37
CA ASN A 78 -18.13 -19.35 -4.34
C ASN A 78 -18.24 -17.84 -4.12
N ARG A 79 -17.33 -17.07 -4.71
CA ARG A 79 -17.34 -15.61 -4.61
C ARG A 79 -16.78 -14.94 -5.87
N PRO A 80 -17.16 -13.70 -6.17
CA PRO A 80 -16.49 -12.92 -7.19
C PRO A 80 -15.02 -12.60 -6.81
N SER A 81 -14.08 -12.77 -7.72
CA SER A 81 -12.70 -12.29 -7.56
C SER A 81 -12.66 -10.76 -7.40
N GLY A 82 -11.69 -10.23 -6.67
CA GLY A 82 -11.56 -8.80 -6.37
C GLY A 82 -12.40 -8.32 -5.18
N THR A 83 -13.26 -9.16 -4.61
CA THR A 83 -14.12 -8.76 -3.49
C THR A 83 -13.80 -9.52 -2.21
N ILE A 84 -14.00 -8.90 -1.07
CA ILE A 84 -13.93 -9.54 0.24
C ILE A 84 -15.35 -9.69 0.77
N GLN A 85 -15.76 -10.92 1.05
CA GLN A 85 -17.03 -11.21 1.74
C GLN A 85 -16.80 -11.00 3.23
N TRP A 86 -17.10 -9.78 3.69
CA TRP A 86 -16.98 -9.42 5.10
C TRP A 86 -17.98 -10.18 5.96
N PRO A 87 -17.55 -10.68 7.12
CA PRO A 87 -18.48 -11.33 8.06
C PRO A 87 -19.62 -10.39 8.48
N ARG A 88 -20.84 -10.91 8.42
CA ARG A 88 -22.06 -10.22 8.87
C ARG A 88 -22.54 -10.70 10.22
N THR A 89 -22.05 -11.86 10.65
CA THR A 89 -22.37 -12.50 11.92
C THR A 89 -21.11 -12.81 12.72
N ARG A 90 -21.27 -13.08 14.00
CA ARG A 90 -20.23 -13.60 14.88
C ARG A 90 -20.69 -14.92 15.48
N PRO A 91 -19.98 -16.02 15.27
CA PRO A 91 -18.78 -16.15 14.42
C PRO A 91 -19.08 -15.98 12.92
N PRO A 92 -18.04 -15.70 12.10
CA PRO A 92 -18.12 -15.75 10.64
C PRO A 92 -18.66 -17.10 10.13
N GLN A 93 -19.33 -17.10 8.97
CA GLN A 93 -19.78 -18.32 8.30
C GLN A 93 -18.74 -18.76 7.26
N PRO A 94 -18.00 -19.89 7.46
CA PRO A 94 -16.88 -20.27 6.61
C PRO A 94 -17.24 -20.50 5.13
N THR A 95 -18.49 -20.81 4.82
CA THR A 95 -18.96 -21.05 3.45
C THR A 95 -19.22 -19.77 2.66
N THR A 96 -19.48 -18.66 3.32
CA THR A 96 -19.88 -17.39 2.70
C THR A 96 -18.96 -16.23 3.02
N ASP A 97 -18.20 -16.31 4.13
CA ASP A 97 -17.42 -15.19 4.66
C ASP A 97 -15.91 -15.51 4.67
N PHE A 98 -15.09 -14.50 4.46
CA PHE A 98 -13.70 -14.58 4.87
C PHE A 98 -13.65 -14.80 6.38
N HIS A 99 -12.76 -15.67 6.83
CA HIS A 99 -12.62 -15.99 8.25
C HIS A 99 -11.19 -16.38 8.60
N VAL A 100 -10.80 -16.18 9.82
CA VAL A 100 -9.53 -16.69 10.33
C VAL A 100 -9.72 -18.14 10.76
N ARG A 101 -8.87 -19.04 10.25
CA ARG A 101 -8.81 -20.45 10.70
C ARG A 101 -7.86 -20.62 11.87
N GLN A 102 -6.74 -19.92 11.83
CA GLN A 102 -5.70 -20.01 12.85
C GLN A 102 -4.95 -18.69 12.98
N VAL A 103 -4.57 -18.38 14.21
CA VAL A 103 -3.60 -17.32 14.53
C VAL A 103 -2.56 -17.90 15.46
N GLN A 104 -1.30 -17.62 15.16
CA GLN A 104 -0.15 -18.03 15.97
C GLN A 104 0.70 -16.80 16.26
N ASP A 105 0.99 -16.56 17.54
CA ASP A 105 1.97 -15.55 17.95
C ASP A 105 3.38 -16.03 17.58
N ILE A 106 4.15 -15.19 16.90
CA ILE A 106 5.55 -15.45 16.55
C ILE A 106 6.43 -14.63 17.48
N SER A 107 7.04 -15.27 18.46
CA SER A 107 7.75 -14.60 19.56
C SER A 107 9.19 -14.18 19.24
N SER A 108 9.73 -14.61 18.09
CA SER A 108 11.10 -14.29 17.69
C SER A 108 11.29 -14.27 16.17
N VAL A 109 12.33 -13.56 15.72
CA VAL A 109 12.77 -13.56 14.30
C VAL A 109 13.13 -14.99 13.85
N ALA A 110 13.70 -15.82 14.74
CA ALA A 110 14.04 -17.21 14.43
C ALA A 110 12.79 -18.05 14.11
N GLN A 111 11.71 -17.88 14.88
CA GLN A 111 10.42 -18.51 14.58
C GLN A 111 9.80 -17.98 13.28
N GLY A 112 9.89 -16.67 13.03
CA GLY A 112 9.46 -16.07 11.76
C GLY A 112 10.20 -16.67 10.57
N ARG A 113 11.50 -16.82 10.65
CA ARG A 113 12.32 -17.50 9.62
C ARG A 113 11.97 -18.99 9.47
N ALA A 114 11.65 -19.70 10.56
CA ALA A 114 11.19 -21.08 10.49
C ALA A 114 9.87 -21.18 9.75
N TRP A 115 8.91 -20.29 10.06
CA TRP A 115 7.64 -20.19 9.35
C TRP A 115 7.85 -19.89 7.86
N MET A 116 8.72 -18.94 7.51
CA MET A 116 9.08 -18.59 6.14
C MET A 116 9.61 -19.81 5.36
N ARG A 117 10.48 -20.61 5.95
CA ARG A 117 11.00 -21.84 5.30
C ARG A 117 9.91 -22.86 5.04
N GLN A 118 8.95 -23.00 5.99
CA GLN A 118 7.82 -23.95 5.88
C GLN A 118 6.82 -23.53 4.78
N HIS A 119 6.58 -22.21 4.61
CA HIS A 119 5.59 -21.66 3.68
C HIS A 119 6.25 -21.04 2.44
N ARG A 120 7.50 -21.40 2.17
CA ARG A 120 8.28 -20.84 1.06
C ARG A 120 7.65 -21.17 -0.29
N VAL A 121 7.48 -20.14 -1.13
CA VAL A 121 7.08 -20.25 -2.54
C VAL A 121 8.23 -19.75 -3.41
N GLY A 122 9.06 -20.62 -3.96
CA GLY A 122 10.17 -20.29 -4.86
C GLY A 122 11.25 -19.34 -4.28
N GLY A 123 11.12 -18.93 -3.00
CA GLY A 123 11.95 -17.89 -2.38
C GLY A 123 11.49 -16.46 -2.70
N HIS A 124 10.39 -16.28 -3.39
CA HIS A 124 9.77 -14.99 -3.64
C HIS A 124 8.88 -14.59 -2.48
N VAL A 125 8.90 -13.31 -2.15
CA VAL A 125 8.08 -12.67 -1.12
C VAL A 125 7.26 -11.57 -1.75
N LEU A 126 5.95 -11.54 -1.47
CA LEU A 126 5.09 -10.39 -1.68
C LEU A 126 4.85 -9.71 -0.34
N LEU A 127 5.49 -8.54 -0.13
CA LEU A 127 5.23 -7.71 1.05
C LEU A 127 4.15 -6.67 0.71
N PHE A 128 3.02 -6.73 1.41
CA PHE A 128 1.94 -5.76 1.27
C PHE A 128 1.97 -4.72 2.40
N VAL A 129 1.80 -3.43 2.03
CA VAL A 129 1.69 -2.30 2.97
C VAL A 129 0.38 -1.58 2.69
N HIS A 130 -0.55 -1.65 3.65
CA HIS A 130 -1.90 -1.10 3.48
C HIS A 130 -1.95 0.44 3.53
N GLY A 131 -3.07 1.01 3.10
CA GLY A 131 -3.34 2.44 3.09
C GLY A 131 -3.96 3.00 4.37
N PHE A 132 -4.42 4.24 4.27
CA PHE A 132 -5.18 4.97 5.28
C PHE A 132 -6.47 4.23 5.67
N ASN A 133 -6.96 4.50 6.88
CA ASN A 133 -8.28 4.05 7.36
C ASN A 133 -8.45 2.52 7.32
N THR A 134 -7.41 1.77 7.67
CA THR A 134 -7.39 0.30 7.61
C THR A 134 -7.10 -0.30 8.99
N THR A 135 -7.93 -1.21 9.48
CA THR A 135 -7.68 -1.97 10.70
C THR A 135 -6.74 -3.15 10.45
N TYR A 136 -6.26 -3.79 11.53
CA TYR A 136 -5.39 -4.97 11.44
C TYR A 136 -6.05 -6.10 10.64
N GLY A 137 -7.26 -6.49 11.02
CA GLY A 137 -7.98 -7.60 10.37
C GLY A 137 -8.32 -7.31 8.91
N GLU A 138 -8.68 -6.06 8.58
CA GLU A 138 -8.93 -5.65 7.19
C GLU A 138 -7.69 -5.77 6.32
N ALA A 139 -6.52 -5.38 6.85
CA ALA A 139 -5.25 -5.52 6.12
C ALA A 139 -4.90 -6.99 5.86
N VAL A 140 -5.11 -7.88 6.85
CA VAL A 140 -4.91 -9.32 6.72
C VAL A 140 -5.81 -9.92 5.64
N TYR A 141 -7.12 -9.61 5.66
CA TYR A 141 -8.05 -10.12 4.66
C TYR A 141 -7.77 -9.58 3.26
N ARG A 142 -7.34 -8.32 3.14
CA ARG A 142 -6.98 -7.72 1.84
C ARG A 142 -5.77 -8.41 1.23
N LEU A 143 -4.71 -8.68 1.99
CA LEU A 143 -3.58 -9.43 1.46
C LEU A 143 -3.96 -10.86 1.09
N ALA A 144 -4.75 -11.56 1.92
CA ALA A 144 -5.22 -12.90 1.62
C ALA A 144 -6.06 -12.93 0.32
N GLN A 145 -6.92 -11.92 0.11
CA GLN A 145 -7.69 -11.76 -1.13
C GLN A 145 -6.77 -11.54 -2.34
N ILE A 146 -5.82 -10.61 -2.26
CA ILE A 146 -4.88 -10.33 -3.37
C ILE A 146 -4.07 -11.59 -3.72
N ALA A 147 -3.53 -12.28 -2.71
CA ALA A 147 -2.72 -13.47 -2.90
C ALA A 147 -3.52 -14.61 -3.57
N HIS A 148 -4.75 -14.83 -3.11
CA HIS A 148 -5.62 -15.87 -3.66
C HIS A 148 -6.13 -15.53 -5.07
N ASP A 149 -6.69 -14.34 -5.26
CA ASP A 149 -7.31 -13.95 -6.53
C ASP A 149 -6.31 -13.75 -7.65
N GLY A 150 -5.09 -13.35 -7.29
CA GLY A 150 -3.97 -13.21 -8.21
C GLY A 150 -3.24 -14.51 -8.52
N ASP A 151 -3.56 -15.61 -7.82
CA ASP A 151 -2.73 -16.84 -7.87
C ASP A 151 -1.24 -16.51 -7.67
N VAL A 152 -0.96 -15.75 -6.61
CA VAL A 152 0.36 -15.15 -6.39
C VAL A 152 1.38 -16.21 -6.02
N ALA A 153 2.33 -16.49 -6.91
CA ALA A 153 3.43 -17.41 -6.66
C ALA A 153 4.55 -16.78 -5.81
N ALA A 154 4.19 -16.28 -4.63
CA ALA A 154 5.11 -15.70 -3.64
C ALA A 154 4.56 -15.93 -2.24
N THR A 155 5.43 -15.94 -1.23
CA THR A 155 5.02 -16.00 0.17
C THR A 155 4.41 -14.68 0.61
N PRO A 156 3.12 -14.63 1.03
CA PRO A 156 2.46 -13.38 1.39
C PRO A 156 2.94 -12.90 2.77
N ILE A 157 3.43 -11.68 2.83
CA ILE A 157 3.83 -11.00 4.06
C ILE A 157 3.10 -9.67 4.15
N LEU A 158 2.54 -9.38 5.31
CA LEU A 158 1.88 -8.10 5.60
C LEU A 158 2.76 -7.28 6.53
N PHE A 159 3.01 -6.02 6.17
CA PHE A 159 3.39 -5.01 7.15
C PHE A 159 2.17 -4.13 7.45
N THR A 160 1.67 -4.18 8.68
CA THR A 160 0.51 -3.37 9.09
C THR A 160 0.90 -2.35 10.15
N TRP A 161 0.82 -1.07 9.76
CA TRP A 161 1.14 0.09 10.59
C TRP A 161 -0.10 0.63 11.33
N PRO A 162 0.03 1.40 12.44
CA PRO A 162 -1.07 1.79 13.32
C PRO A 162 -1.97 2.88 12.72
N SER A 163 -2.73 2.55 11.67
CA SER A 163 -3.89 3.31 11.22
C SER A 163 -5.04 3.13 12.20
N ARG A 164 -5.76 4.21 12.50
CA ARG A 164 -6.91 4.18 13.42
C ARG A 164 -8.13 3.45 12.88
N GLY A 165 -8.17 3.22 11.56
CA GLY A 165 -9.38 2.70 10.95
C GLY A 165 -10.55 3.68 11.08
N SER A 166 -10.33 4.97 10.88
CA SER A 166 -11.32 6.03 10.99
C SER A 166 -11.15 7.06 9.90
N PRO A 167 -12.21 7.42 9.16
CA PRO A 167 -12.12 8.39 8.07
C PRO A 167 -11.71 9.79 8.54
N VAL A 168 -11.93 10.13 9.80
CA VAL A 168 -11.50 11.42 10.39
C VAL A 168 -10.08 11.37 10.96
N GLY A 169 -9.41 10.21 10.89
CA GLY A 169 -8.08 10.00 11.45
C GLY A 169 -6.92 10.32 10.50
N TYR A 170 -7.12 11.02 9.39
CA TYR A 170 -6.11 11.19 8.35
C TYR A 170 -4.76 11.72 8.85
N ASN A 171 -4.76 12.81 9.61
CA ASN A 171 -3.51 13.38 10.13
C ASN A 171 -2.80 12.45 11.12
N TYR A 172 -3.56 11.78 12.00
CA TYR A 172 -2.98 10.78 12.89
C TYR A 172 -2.34 9.63 12.11
N ASP A 173 -3.02 9.14 11.08
CA ASP A 173 -2.54 8.04 10.25
C ASP A 173 -1.29 8.46 9.46
N ARG A 174 -1.23 9.70 8.96
CA ARG A 174 -0.05 10.26 8.30
C ARG A 174 1.18 10.25 9.22
N GLU A 175 1.01 10.73 10.44
CA GLU A 175 2.04 10.67 11.48
C GLU A 175 2.43 9.23 11.85
N SER A 176 1.44 8.32 11.90
CA SER A 176 1.68 6.90 12.21
C SER A 176 2.42 6.18 11.10
N ALA A 177 2.16 6.52 9.83
CA ALA A 177 2.93 6.02 8.70
C ALA A 177 4.40 6.46 8.84
N LEU A 178 4.65 7.75 9.10
CA LEU A 178 6.00 8.26 9.30
C LEU A 178 6.69 7.62 10.53
N TYR A 179 5.97 7.44 11.63
CA TYR A 179 6.46 6.74 12.83
C TYR A 179 6.92 5.32 12.51
N SER A 180 6.21 4.63 11.62
CA SER A 180 6.42 3.22 11.30
C SER A 180 7.57 2.94 10.31
N ARG A 181 8.21 3.99 9.74
CA ARG A 181 9.25 3.83 8.72
C ARG A 181 10.43 2.94 9.17
N THR A 182 10.85 3.09 10.43
CA THR A 182 11.96 2.28 10.98
C THR A 182 11.54 0.82 11.17
N ALA A 183 10.30 0.58 11.59
CA ALA A 183 9.78 -0.78 11.75
C ALA A 183 9.64 -1.50 10.39
N LEU A 184 9.20 -0.80 9.35
CA LEU A 184 9.15 -1.36 7.99
C LEU A 184 10.56 -1.60 7.43
N GLU A 185 11.49 -0.64 7.59
CA GLU A 185 12.89 -0.84 7.21
C GLU A 185 13.50 -2.06 7.90
N GLN A 186 13.28 -2.23 9.21
CA GLN A 186 13.74 -3.40 9.96
C GLN A 186 13.14 -4.70 9.42
N SER A 187 11.85 -4.71 9.11
CA SER A 187 11.18 -5.87 8.51
C SER A 187 11.78 -6.23 7.15
N LEU A 188 12.04 -5.24 6.29
CA LEU A 188 12.67 -5.44 4.99
C LEU A 188 14.10 -5.98 5.13
N ARG A 189 14.88 -5.50 6.10
CA ARG A 189 16.23 -6.02 6.37
C ARG A 189 16.18 -7.47 6.82
N ILE A 190 15.31 -7.82 7.78
CA ILE A 190 15.14 -9.20 8.27
C ILE A 190 14.81 -10.15 7.12
N LEU A 191 13.93 -9.74 6.20
CA LEU A 191 13.55 -10.51 5.01
C LEU A 191 14.73 -10.62 4.02
N ALA A 192 15.41 -9.53 3.74
CA ALA A 192 16.54 -9.52 2.80
C ALA A 192 17.75 -10.34 3.32
N ASP A 193 17.94 -10.36 4.63
CA ASP A 193 19.02 -11.14 5.27
C ASP A 193 18.67 -12.64 5.39
N ASP A 194 17.43 -13.05 5.10
CA ASP A 194 17.06 -14.45 5.12
C ASP A 194 17.58 -15.14 3.85
N PRO A 195 18.39 -16.22 3.98
CA PRO A 195 18.93 -16.93 2.81
C PRO A 195 17.85 -17.69 2.01
N SER A 196 16.71 -17.98 2.61
CA SER A 196 15.58 -18.59 1.91
C SER A 196 14.82 -17.62 1.01
N VAL A 197 15.02 -16.30 1.18
CA VAL A 197 14.42 -15.26 0.35
C VAL A 197 15.38 -14.89 -0.77
N THR A 198 14.93 -14.99 -2.00
CA THR A 198 15.69 -14.64 -3.22
C THR A 198 15.24 -13.34 -3.85
N GLN A 199 13.95 -12.99 -3.69
CA GLN A 199 13.35 -11.78 -4.23
C GLN A 199 12.23 -11.28 -3.33
N ILE A 200 12.14 -9.95 -3.20
CA ILE A 200 11.07 -9.24 -2.49
C ILE A 200 10.42 -8.29 -3.49
N THR A 201 9.11 -8.43 -3.64
CA THR A 201 8.26 -7.43 -4.29
C THR A 201 7.45 -6.74 -3.22
N ILE A 202 7.47 -5.41 -3.19
CA ILE A 202 6.65 -4.59 -2.30
C ILE A 202 5.43 -4.11 -3.07
N LEU A 203 4.23 -4.37 -2.55
CA LEU A 203 2.98 -3.77 -3.00
C LEU A 203 2.47 -2.82 -1.92
N ALA A 204 2.52 -1.54 -2.18
CA ALA A 204 2.17 -0.51 -1.21
C ALA A 204 1.00 0.33 -1.71
N HIS A 205 -0.05 0.47 -0.89
CA HIS A 205 -1.27 1.16 -1.26
C HIS A 205 -1.40 2.51 -0.56
N SER A 206 -1.74 3.56 -1.32
CA SER A 206 -2.14 4.87 -0.79
C SER A 206 -1.09 5.47 0.16
N MET A 207 -1.45 5.76 1.42
CA MET A 207 -0.53 6.22 2.48
C MET A 207 0.55 5.17 2.84
N GLY A 208 0.32 3.88 2.56
CA GLY A 208 1.34 2.84 2.66
C GLY A 208 2.46 3.01 1.63
N ALA A 209 2.17 3.60 0.47
CA ALA A 209 3.19 3.98 -0.51
C ALA A 209 4.11 5.08 0.05
N PHE A 210 3.56 6.10 0.71
CA PHE A 210 4.36 7.10 1.41
C PHE A 210 5.29 6.48 2.47
N LEU A 211 4.76 5.60 3.31
CA LEU A 211 5.54 4.88 4.30
C LEU A 211 6.66 4.05 3.65
N THR A 212 6.36 3.36 2.55
CA THR A 212 7.34 2.54 1.81
C THR A 212 8.47 3.40 1.26
N MET A 213 8.15 4.53 0.61
CA MET A 213 9.15 5.45 0.07
C MET A 213 10.06 6.03 1.17
N GLU A 214 9.49 6.44 2.31
CA GLU A 214 10.26 6.90 3.47
C GLU A 214 11.16 5.80 4.04
N SER A 215 10.71 4.55 4.08
CA SER A 215 11.49 3.43 4.61
C SER A 215 12.66 3.07 3.68
N LEU A 216 12.44 3.03 2.37
CA LEU A 216 13.48 2.75 1.37
C LEU A 216 14.52 3.89 1.32
N ARG A 217 14.05 5.14 1.36
CA ARG A 217 14.92 6.31 1.47
C ARG A 217 15.78 6.25 2.74
N GLN A 218 15.18 5.97 3.89
CA GLN A 218 15.91 5.82 5.16
C GLN A 218 16.94 4.68 5.11
N MET A 219 16.57 3.54 4.53
CA MET A 219 17.48 2.41 4.30
C MET A 219 18.67 2.84 3.46
N SER A 220 18.41 3.57 2.37
CA SER A 220 19.45 4.05 1.46
C SER A 220 20.40 5.07 2.11
N ILE A 221 19.89 6.02 2.89
CA ILE A 221 20.70 6.99 3.63
C ILE A 221 21.63 6.29 4.64
N ARG A 222 21.15 5.23 5.30
CA ARG A 222 21.90 4.52 6.34
C ARG A 222 22.94 3.54 5.79
N SER A 223 22.69 2.96 4.62
CA SER A 223 23.45 1.77 4.18
C SER A 223 23.84 1.79 2.70
N GLY A 224 23.63 2.90 1.98
CA GLY A 224 23.84 2.97 0.54
C GLY A 224 22.69 2.36 -0.26
N PRO A 225 22.93 1.75 -1.41
CA PRO A 225 21.87 1.21 -2.25
C PRO A 225 20.93 0.25 -1.50
N VAL A 226 19.66 0.29 -1.85
CA VAL A 226 18.65 -0.64 -1.32
C VAL A 226 19.08 -2.08 -1.62
N ASN A 227 18.84 -3.00 -0.66
CA ASN A 227 19.25 -4.40 -0.83
C ASN A 227 18.72 -4.97 -2.16
N PRO A 228 19.56 -5.59 -3.01
CA PRO A 228 19.20 -6.02 -4.36
C PRO A 228 18.13 -7.12 -4.40
N LYS A 229 17.82 -7.78 -3.30
CA LYS A 229 16.68 -8.68 -3.21
C LYS A 229 15.33 -7.93 -3.24
N ILE A 230 15.28 -6.65 -2.86
CA ILE A 230 14.12 -5.79 -3.06
C ILE A 230 14.14 -5.33 -4.53
N ARG A 231 13.52 -6.12 -5.41
CA ARG A 231 13.63 -5.91 -6.86
C ARG A 231 12.56 -4.99 -7.40
N ASP A 232 11.33 -5.15 -6.93
CA ASP A 232 10.17 -4.47 -7.49
C ASP A 232 9.37 -3.77 -6.38
N VAL A 233 9.02 -2.52 -6.62
CA VAL A 233 8.19 -1.70 -5.73
C VAL A 233 6.98 -1.21 -6.53
N VAL A 234 5.83 -1.74 -6.20
CA VAL A 234 4.55 -1.38 -6.81
C VAL A 234 3.82 -0.41 -5.89
N LEU A 235 3.65 0.82 -6.32
CA LEU A 235 2.91 1.85 -5.62
C LEU A 235 1.51 1.96 -6.21
N ALA A 236 0.50 1.50 -5.48
CA ALA A 236 -0.88 1.52 -5.93
C ALA A 236 -1.60 2.76 -5.38
N SER A 237 -2.07 3.64 -6.27
CA SER A 237 -2.75 4.91 -5.94
C SER A 237 -2.00 5.69 -4.84
N PRO A 238 -0.69 6.00 -5.00
CA PRO A 238 0.13 6.56 -3.93
C PRO A 238 -0.37 7.94 -3.47
N ASP A 239 -0.67 8.04 -2.17
CA ASP A 239 -1.03 9.28 -1.50
C ASP A 239 0.22 10.03 -1.05
N ILE A 240 1.01 10.47 -2.02
CA ILE A 240 2.27 11.17 -1.84
C ILE A 240 2.22 12.46 -2.66
N ASP A 241 2.66 13.55 -2.06
CA ASP A 241 2.95 14.79 -2.75
C ASP A 241 4.03 14.56 -3.81
N ILE A 242 3.87 15.14 -5.01
CA ILE A 242 4.77 14.90 -6.15
C ILE A 242 6.20 15.35 -5.85
N GLU A 243 6.37 16.50 -5.20
CA GLU A 243 7.70 17.02 -4.86
C GLU A 243 8.37 16.16 -3.78
N VAL A 244 7.58 15.70 -2.79
CA VAL A 244 8.05 14.78 -1.75
C VAL A 244 8.48 13.45 -2.37
N PHE A 245 7.67 12.89 -3.28
CA PHE A 245 8.02 11.66 -3.99
C PHE A 245 9.32 11.81 -4.80
N SER A 246 9.43 12.89 -5.57
CA SER A 246 10.63 13.20 -6.36
C SER A 246 11.87 13.25 -5.45
N ARG A 247 11.77 13.95 -4.32
CA ARG A 247 12.87 14.05 -3.36
C ARG A 247 13.23 12.69 -2.75
N GLN A 248 12.23 11.92 -2.31
CA GLN A 248 12.44 10.57 -1.78
C GLN A 248 13.13 9.65 -2.81
N PHE A 249 12.72 9.75 -4.08
CA PHE A 249 13.28 8.93 -5.16
C PHE A 249 14.73 9.32 -5.48
N ILE A 250 15.03 10.61 -5.61
CA ILE A 250 16.38 11.12 -5.94
C ILE A 250 17.38 10.79 -4.83
N GLU A 251 16.98 10.89 -3.57
CA GLU A 251 17.84 10.62 -2.42
C GLU A 251 18.13 9.13 -2.18
N MET A 252 17.45 8.23 -2.88
CA MET A 252 17.83 6.82 -2.89
C MET A 252 19.05 6.59 -3.78
N ALA A 253 20.13 6.01 -3.23
CA ALA A 253 21.32 5.68 -3.98
C ALA A 253 21.04 4.62 -5.07
N ALA A 254 21.70 4.76 -6.22
CA ALA A 254 21.64 3.75 -7.27
C ALA A 254 22.57 2.55 -6.95
N PRO A 255 22.25 1.33 -7.40
CA PRO A 255 21.04 0.96 -8.13
C PRO A 255 19.80 0.97 -7.25
N ARG A 256 18.69 1.45 -7.80
CA ARG A 256 17.37 1.47 -7.15
C ARG A 256 16.57 0.23 -7.53
N PRO A 257 15.58 -0.18 -6.70
CA PRO A 257 14.53 -1.11 -7.11
C PRO A 257 13.81 -0.60 -8.37
N HIS A 258 13.21 -1.50 -9.11
CA HIS A 258 12.30 -1.12 -10.19
C HIS A 258 10.97 -0.62 -9.61
N PHE A 259 10.49 0.54 -10.05
CA PHE A 259 9.24 1.13 -9.59
C PHE A 259 8.16 1.00 -10.66
N THR A 260 6.98 0.54 -10.23
CA THR A 260 5.74 0.59 -11.00
C THR A 260 4.69 1.38 -10.22
N ILE A 261 4.04 2.35 -10.84
CA ILE A 261 3.02 3.17 -10.18
C ILE A 261 1.67 2.94 -10.87
N PHE A 262 0.67 2.50 -10.12
CA PHE A 262 -0.71 2.50 -10.55
C PHE A 262 -1.35 3.84 -10.21
N MET A 263 -1.91 4.49 -11.23
CA MET A 263 -2.49 5.83 -11.16
C MET A 263 -3.92 5.82 -11.68
N ALA A 264 -4.75 6.73 -11.16
CA ALA A 264 -6.10 6.94 -11.67
C ALA A 264 -6.51 8.41 -11.45
N LYS A 265 -6.66 9.17 -12.54
CA LYS A 265 -7.00 10.60 -12.50
C LYS A 265 -8.40 10.89 -11.94
N ASP A 266 -9.26 9.89 -11.85
CA ASP A 266 -10.61 9.94 -11.28
C ASP A 266 -10.70 9.34 -9.87
N ASP A 267 -9.56 9.20 -9.17
CA ASP A 267 -9.48 8.72 -7.78
C ASP A 267 -10.03 9.76 -6.81
N ARG A 268 -11.25 9.51 -6.30
CA ARG A 268 -11.94 10.45 -5.41
C ARG A 268 -11.32 10.55 -4.01
N ALA A 269 -10.68 9.49 -3.54
CA ALA A 269 -10.06 9.51 -2.23
C ALA A 269 -8.78 10.35 -2.24
N LEU A 270 -7.99 10.27 -3.31
CA LEU A 270 -6.84 11.15 -3.49
C LEU A 270 -7.26 12.61 -3.71
N GLY A 271 -8.37 12.85 -4.45
CA GLY A 271 -8.94 14.19 -4.57
C GLY A 271 -9.30 14.80 -3.21
N LEU A 272 -9.85 14.01 -2.26
CA LEU A 272 -10.08 14.45 -0.88
C LEU A 272 -8.77 14.67 -0.11
N SER A 273 -7.81 13.76 -0.21
CA SER A 273 -6.49 13.89 0.39
C SER A 273 -5.80 15.17 -0.08
N ARG A 274 -5.85 15.48 -1.37
CA ARG A 274 -5.34 16.72 -1.96
C ARG A 274 -5.95 17.97 -1.31
N LEU A 275 -7.26 17.98 -1.07
CA LEU A 275 -7.93 19.11 -0.41
C LEU A 275 -7.46 19.27 1.05
N ILE A 276 -7.34 18.18 1.80
CA ILE A 276 -6.86 18.18 3.19
C ILE A 276 -5.41 18.69 3.27
N ALA A 277 -4.59 18.35 2.27
CA ALA A 277 -3.18 18.72 2.22
C ALA A 277 -2.89 20.10 1.59
N GLY A 278 -3.90 20.96 1.42
CA GLY A 278 -3.71 22.30 0.87
C GLY A 278 -3.70 22.35 -0.66
N ARG A 279 -4.41 21.45 -1.35
CA ARG A 279 -4.54 21.36 -2.81
C ARG A 279 -3.27 20.94 -3.55
N VAL A 280 -2.41 20.19 -2.90
CA VAL A 280 -1.18 19.66 -3.50
C VAL A 280 -1.48 18.37 -4.27
N GLU A 281 -1.02 18.25 -5.50
CA GLU A 281 -1.25 17.08 -6.35
C GLU A 281 -0.63 15.80 -5.78
N ARG A 282 -1.34 14.69 -5.95
CA ARG A 282 -0.91 13.37 -5.48
C ARG A 282 -0.40 12.53 -6.64
N VAL A 283 0.71 11.81 -6.41
CA VAL A 283 1.32 10.96 -7.44
C VAL A 283 0.32 9.96 -8.04
N GLY A 284 -0.59 9.41 -7.24
CA GLY A 284 -1.60 8.46 -7.72
C GLY A 284 -2.74 9.07 -8.54
N GLU A 285 -2.86 10.41 -8.57
CA GLU A 285 -3.94 11.16 -9.25
C GLU A 285 -3.48 11.83 -10.57
N ILE A 286 -2.17 11.86 -10.83
CA ILE A 286 -1.66 12.50 -12.06
C ILE A 286 -2.02 11.69 -13.31
N ASP A 287 -2.10 12.39 -14.44
CA ASP A 287 -2.20 11.77 -15.76
C ASP A 287 -0.79 11.48 -16.27
N PRO A 288 -0.34 10.20 -16.31
CA PRO A 288 1.04 9.88 -16.69
C PRO A 288 1.34 10.15 -18.17
N SER A 289 0.32 10.40 -19.00
CA SER A 289 0.47 10.71 -20.42
C SER A 289 0.77 12.20 -20.67
N ARG A 290 0.55 13.07 -19.69
CA ARG A 290 0.71 14.53 -19.81
C ARG A 290 2.09 15.00 -19.35
N GLU A 291 2.59 16.05 -20.03
CA GLU A 291 3.80 16.72 -19.57
C GLU A 291 3.51 17.63 -18.34
N PRO A 292 4.46 17.79 -17.42
CA PRO A 292 5.84 17.27 -17.44
C PRO A 292 5.99 15.83 -16.93
N TYR A 293 4.91 15.22 -16.41
CA TYR A 293 4.94 13.92 -15.71
C TYR A 293 5.41 12.79 -16.62
N ARG A 294 4.94 12.80 -17.88
CA ARG A 294 5.34 11.81 -18.87
C ARG A 294 6.86 11.71 -19.00
N THR A 295 7.50 12.84 -19.27
CA THR A 295 8.95 12.90 -19.44
C THR A 295 9.67 12.51 -18.15
N ALA A 296 9.24 13.01 -16.99
CA ALA A 296 9.87 12.72 -15.70
C ALA A 296 9.82 11.22 -15.35
N LEU A 297 8.67 10.55 -15.53
CA LEU A 297 8.51 9.12 -15.25
C LEU A 297 9.42 8.28 -16.16
N LEU A 298 9.43 8.58 -17.47
CA LEU A 298 10.24 7.86 -18.44
C LEU A 298 11.74 8.01 -18.16
N GLN A 299 12.21 9.21 -17.86
CA GLN A 299 13.63 9.48 -17.52
C GLN A 299 14.04 8.84 -16.19
N ALA A 300 13.14 8.78 -15.22
CA ALA A 300 13.38 8.13 -13.95
C ALA A 300 13.40 6.58 -14.04
N GLY A 301 13.05 6.01 -15.19
CA GLY A 301 12.90 4.55 -15.35
C GLY A 301 11.72 3.98 -14.57
N ILE A 302 10.69 4.80 -14.32
CA ILE A 302 9.49 4.40 -13.57
C ILE A 302 8.42 3.99 -14.56
N ASP A 303 7.84 2.81 -14.34
CA ASP A 303 6.69 2.37 -15.10
C ASP A 303 5.40 2.94 -14.50
N ALA A 304 4.56 3.52 -15.34
CA ALA A 304 3.28 4.07 -14.94
C ALA A 304 2.13 3.34 -15.63
N ILE A 305 1.12 2.93 -14.87
CA ILE A 305 -0.05 2.21 -15.36
C ILE A 305 -1.30 3.01 -15.01
N ASP A 306 -1.96 3.56 -16.02
CA ASP A 306 -3.23 4.28 -15.87
C ASP A 306 -4.39 3.29 -15.74
N LEU A 307 -5.06 3.32 -14.59
CA LEU A 307 -6.24 2.50 -14.26
C LEU A 307 -7.56 3.27 -14.45
N SER A 308 -7.56 4.47 -15.00
CA SER A 308 -8.77 5.31 -15.12
C SER A 308 -9.88 4.68 -15.97
N GLN A 309 -9.51 3.77 -16.89
CA GLN A 309 -10.45 3.03 -17.74
C GLN A 309 -10.98 1.74 -17.09
N ILE A 310 -10.50 1.37 -15.90
CA ILE A 310 -10.96 0.20 -15.18
C ILE A 310 -12.21 0.55 -14.41
N ASP A 311 -13.33 -0.06 -14.79
CA ASP A 311 -14.57 0.05 -14.03
C ASP A 311 -14.61 -1.01 -12.93
N VAL A 312 -14.85 -0.56 -11.69
CA VAL A 312 -15.06 -1.42 -10.53
C VAL A 312 -16.33 -0.98 -9.82
N PRO A 313 -17.20 -1.90 -9.39
CA PRO A 313 -18.37 -1.57 -8.62
C PRO A 313 -18.00 -0.88 -7.31
N GLY A 314 -18.43 0.36 -7.10
CA GLY A 314 -18.27 1.05 -5.82
C GLY A 314 -17.36 2.29 -5.88
N GLY A 315 -17.70 3.19 -5.20
CA GLY A 315 -17.59 4.58 -4.84
C GLY A 315 -16.32 5.38 -5.11
N THR A 316 -15.12 5.02 -4.65
CA THR A 316 -13.98 5.95 -4.62
C THR A 316 -12.95 5.72 -5.72
N HIS A 317 -12.98 4.58 -6.38
CA HIS A 317 -11.99 4.16 -7.38
C HIS A 317 -10.55 4.00 -6.85
N HIS A 318 -10.37 4.11 -5.54
CA HIS A 318 -9.05 4.11 -4.88
C HIS A 318 -8.42 2.73 -4.72
N SER A 319 -9.24 1.68 -4.72
CA SER A 319 -8.78 0.30 -4.53
C SER A 319 -8.84 -0.55 -5.80
N ARG A 320 -8.91 0.07 -6.97
CA ARG A 320 -8.99 -0.64 -8.27
C ARG A 320 -7.93 -1.71 -8.45
N PHE A 321 -6.72 -1.48 -7.95
CA PHE A 321 -5.61 -2.43 -8.06
C PHE A 321 -5.91 -3.79 -7.39
N ALA A 322 -6.75 -3.81 -6.34
CA ALA A 322 -7.14 -5.01 -5.60
C ALA A 322 -8.56 -5.48 -5.88
N GLU A 323 -9.42 -4.60 -6.40
CA GLU A 323 -10.83 -4.86 -6.69
C GLU A 323 -11.07 -5.28 -8.14
N SER A 324 -10.18 -4.92 -9.06
CA SER A 324 -10.23 -5.39 -10.44
C SER A 324 -9.62 -6.80 -10.55
N PRO A 325 -10.39 -7.82 -10.93
CA PRO A 325 -9.87 -9.17 -11.14
C PRO A 325 -8.72 -9.22 -12.14
N ASP A 326 -8.77 -8.38 -13.18
CA ASP A 326 -7.76 -8.35 -14.23
C ASP A 326 -6.43 -7.80 -13.72
N ILE A 327 -6.46 -6.75 -12.90
CA ILE A 327 -5.25 -6.17 -12.30
C ILE A 327 -4.65 -7.12 -11.27
N VAL A 328 -5.47 -7.73 -10.42
CA VAL A 328 -5.00 -8.70 -9.43
C VAL A 328 -4.32 -9.90 -10.10
N ARG A 329 -4.93 -10.44 -11.19
CA ARG A 329 -4.31 -11.51 -11.99
C ARG A 329 -3.05 -11.06 -12.73
N LEU A 330 -2.99 -9.82 -13.20
CA LEU A 330 -1.79 -9.26 -13.82
C LEU A 330 -0.63 -9.23 -12.82
N ILE A 331 -0.86 -8.73 -11.60
CA ILE A 331 0.12 -8.73 -10.51
C ILE A 331 0.60 -10.16 -10.24
N GLY A 332 -0.32 -11.10 -10.05
CA GLY A 332 0.00 -12.50 -9.75
C GLY A 332 0.83 -13.18 -10.84
N ARG A 333 0.41 -13.08 -12.11
CA ARG A 333 1.13 -13.68 -13.24
C ARG A 333 2.56 -13.15 -13.36
N LYS A 334 2.77 -11.85 -13.22
CA LYS A 334 4.09 -11.24 -13.34
C LYS A 334 5.00 -11.63 -12.17
N LEU A 335 4.45 -11.70 -10.96
CA LEU A 335 5.18 -12.22 -9.80
C LEU A 335 5.55 -13.71 -9.98
N ALA A 336 4.64 -14.53 -10.51
CA ALA A 336 4.89 -15.94 -10.77
C ALA A 336 6.04 -16.17 -11.75
N GLN A 337 6.20 -15.28 -12.73
CA GLN A 337 7.26 -15.33 -13.73
C GLN A 337 8.57 -14.70 -13.27
N GLY A 338 8.62 -14.09 -12.08
CA GLY A 338 9.76 -13.29 -11.64
C GLY A 338 10.02 -12.09 -12.56
N GLN A 339 9.01 -11.68 -13.32
CA GLN A 339 9.08 -10.61 -14.30
C GLN A 339 8.56 -9.31 -13.70
N ARG A 340 9.01 -8.18 -14.26
CA ARG A 340 8.43 -6.87 -14.00
C ARG A 340 6.98 -6.85 -14.46
N LEU A 341 6.15 -6.03 -13.82
CA LEU A 341 4.76 -5.84 -14.25
C LEU A 341 4.66 -5.34 -15.70
N THR A 342 5.69 -4.68 -16.15
CA THR A 342 5.87 -4.12 -17.48
C THR A 342 7.00 -4.82 -18.22
N SER A 343 7.04 -4.75 -19.54
CA SER A 343 7.87 -5.58 -20.41
C SER A 343 9.38 -5.54 -20.14
N ASP A 344 10.08 -6.65 -20.43
CA ASP A 344 11.48 -6.93 -20.15
C ASP A 344 12.54 -6.14 -20.95
N ASN A 345 12.14 -5.19 -21.79
CA ASN A 345 13.04 -4.58 -22.76
C ASN A 345 13.39 -3.13 -22.42
N GLY A 346 14.49 -2.91 -21.69
CA GLY A 346 15.17 -1.64 -21.61
C GLY A 346 15.29 -1.04 -20.19
N SER A 347 16.30 -0.18 -20.04
CA SER A 347 16.59 0.57 -18.82
C SER A 347 15.73 1.85 -18.66
N GLY A 348 14.74 2.09 -19.53
CA GLY A 348 13.82 3.22 -19.49
C GLY A 348 12.47 2.87 -18.89
N GLY A 349 11.76 3.89 -18.37
CA GLY A 349 10.37 3.76 -17.91
C GLY A 349 9.38 3.59 -19.07
N SER A 350 8.20 3.07 -18.79
CA SER A 350 7.14 2.86 -19.77
C SER A 350 5.78 3.31 -19.22
N ILE A 351 4.93 3.83 -20.09
CA ILE A 351 3.59 4.26 -19.73
C ILE A 351 2.59 3.35 -20.40
N PHE A 352 1.68 2.79 -19.61
CA PHE A 352 0.66 1.87 -20.03
C PHE A 352 -0.72 2.36 -19.64
N MET A 353 -1.70 2.00 -20.46
CA MET A 353 -3.12 2.09 -20.14
C MET A 353 -3.70 0.69 -20.11
N VAL A 354 -4.54 0.39 -19.13
CA VAL A 354 -5.29 -0.87 -19.10
C VAL A 354 -6.65 -0.66 -19.73
N ALA A 355 -6.93 -1.38 -20.80
CA ALA A 355 -8.24 -1.43 -21.41
C ALA A 355 -8.63 -2.88 -21.71
N ALA A 356 -9.86 -3.26 -21.36
CA ALA A 356 -10.38 -4.61 -21.56
C ALA A 356 -9.44 -5.75 -21.05
N GLY A 357 -8.80 -5.54 -19.89
CA GLY A 357 -7.90 -6.52 -19.28
C GLY A 357 -6.53 -6.68 -19.93
N THR A 358 -6.17 -5.83 -20.91
CA THR A 358 -4.89 -5.82 -21.61
C THR A 358 -4.11 -4.53 -21.34
N LEU A 359 -2.77 -4.66 -21.29
CA LEU A 359 -1.86 -3.52 -21.20
C LEU A 359 -1.57 -2.97 -22.59
N HIS A 360 -1.91 -1.69 -22.80
CA HIS A 360 -1.58 -0.95 -24.02
C HIS A 360 -0.46 0.05 -23.73
N THR A 361 0.65 -0.05 -24.45
CA THR A 361 1.77 0.89 -24.33
C THR A 361 1.38 2.24 -24.92
N LEU A 362 1.42 3.30 -24.13
CA LEU A 362 1.21 4.68 -24.58
C LEU A 362 2.53 5.38 -24.91
N GLY A 363 3.66 4.84 -24.46
CA GLY A 363 4.99 5.37 -24.74
C GLY A 363 6.08 4.57 -24.05
N ALA A 364 7.19 4.38 -24.74
CA ALA A 364 8.42 3.85 -24.21
C ALA A 364 9.57 4.72 -24.69
N VAL A 365 10.62 4.93 -23.88
CA VAL A 365 11.80 5.71 -24.28
C VAL A 365 13.07 4.85 -24.31
N VAL A 366 13.81 5.06 -25.36
CA VAL A 366 15.20 4.69 -25.52
C VAL A 366 16.07 5.68 -24.78
N THR A 367 16.80 5.20 -23.81
CA THR A 367 17.87 5.79 -22.99
C THR A 367 18.38 7.20 -23.33
N ALA A 368 18.29 8.12 -22.37
CA ALA A 368 19.19 9.25 -22.19
C ALA A 368 19.50 9.44 -20.67
N PRO A 369 20.68 9.95 -20.28
CA PRO A 369 21.19 9.89 -18.92
C PRO A 369 20.47 10.84 -17.95
N ALA A 370 20.44 10.43 -16.68
CA ALA A 370 19.71 10.97 -15.53
C ALA A 370 20.12 12.41 -15.05
N ARG A 371 20.28 13.36 -15.94
CA ARG A 371 20.67 14.75 -15.54
C ARG A 371 19.53 15.77 -15.47
N VAL A 372 18.32 15.44 -15.88
CA VAL A 372 17.25 16.45 -16.10
C VAL A 372 16.34 16.68 -14.88
N LEU A 373 16.41 15.86 -13.85
CA LEU A 373 15.61 16.11 -12.64
C LEU A 373 16.16 17.21 -11.72
N GLU A 374 17.41 17.66 -11.96
CA GLU A 374 18.04 18.74 -11.18
C GLU A 374 17.72 20.15 -11.70
N GLU A 375 17.33 20.32 -12.97
CA GLU A 375 17.16 21.64 -13.59
C GLU A 375 15.69 22.14 -13.64
N GLY A 376 14.72 21.36 -13.22
CA GLY A 376 13.28 21.71 -13.28
C GLY A 376 12.69 22.42 -12.07
N ALA A 377 13.47 22.67 -11.01
CA ALA A 377 13.01 23.34 -9.79
C ALA A 377 13.71 24.68 -9.57
N GLU A 378 13.52 25.64 -10.47
CA GLU A 378 13.66 27.03 -10.05
C GLU A 378 12.40 27.42 -9.26
N PRO A 379 12.54 27.84 -7.99
CA PRO A 379 11.40 28.32 -7.23
C PRO A 379 10.92 29.64 -7.81
N GLN A 380 9.68 29.68 -8.26
CA GLN A 380 8.99 30.96 -8.50
C GLN A 380 9.01 31.75 -7.17
N PRO A 381 9.47 33.00 -7.15
CA PRO A 381 9.50 33.79 -5.93
C PRO A 381 8.06 34.08 -5.48
N SER A 382 7.70 33.59 -4.30
CA SER A 382 6.49 34.00 -3.60
C SER A 382 6.57 35.50 -3.29
N PRO A 383 5.51 36.30 -3.46
CA PRO A 383 5.53 37.71 -3.09
C PRO A 383 5.66 37.85 -1.57
N GLY A 384 6.73 38.41 -1.18
CA GLY A 384 7.13 39.10 0.03
C GLY A 384 6.46 38.74 1.37
N THR A 385 7.23 38.06 2.22
CA THR A 385 7.22 38.36 3.65
C THR A 385 8.65 38.23 4.15
N THR A 386 9.34 39.35 4.22
CA THR A 386 10.61 39.51 4.93
C THR A 386 10.34 39.36 6.43
N LEU A 387 10.61 38.19 6.98
CA LEU A 387 10.84 38.06 8.42
C LEU A 387 12.31 38.42 8.68
N ALA A 388 12.51 39.61 9.22
CA ALA A 388 13.78 40.02 9.78
C ALA A 388 14.12 39.05 10.94
N ALA A 389 15.29 38.44 10.86
CA ALA A 389 15.85 37.64 11.94
C ALA A 389 16.16 38.57 13.13
N ASP A 390 15.51 38.31 14.27
CA ASP A 390 15.83 38.92 15.56
C ASP A 390 17.09 38.23 16.14
N PRO A 391 18.21 38.94 16.35
CA PRO A 391 19.44 38.36 16.86
C PRO A 391 19.40 37.96 18.34
N SER A 392 18.31 38.18 19.06
CA SER A 392 18.23 38.00 20.53
C SER A 392 17.84 36.60 21.01
N LEU A 393 17.71 35.62 20.13
CA LEU A 393 17.25 34.25 20.48
C LEU A 393 18.32 33.15 20.46
N ILE A 394 19.59 33.52 20.66
CA ILE A 394 20.63 32.52 20.90
C ILE A 394 20.99 32.54 22.39
N PRO A 395 20.66 31.51 23.18
CA PRO A 395 21.16 31.39 24.54
C PRO A 395 22.63 31.01 24.47
N ALA A 396 23.48 31.85 25.17
CA ALA A 396 24.88 31.58 25.40
C ALA A 396 25.04 30.26 26.18
N GLY A 397 26.04 29.47 25.77
CA GLY A 397 26.31 28.16 26.31
C GLY A 397 26.76 28.12 27.77
N GLN A 398 26.52 27.01 28.42
CA GLN A 398 27.41 26.33 29.35
C GLN A 398 27.30 24.82 29.09
#